data_abc07d79be962b2dcc6929726f798ecd
#
_entry.id   abc07d79be962b2dcc6929726f798ecd
#
_cell.length_a   1.000
_cell.length_b   1.000
_cell.length_c   1.000
_cell.angle_alpha   90.00
_cell.angle_beta   90.00
_cell.angle_gamma   90.00
#
_symmetry.space_group_name_H-M   'P 1'
#
loop_
_entity.id
_entity.type
_entity.pdbx_description
1 polymer ?
#
loop_
_entity_poly.entity_id
_entity_poly.type
_entity_poly.pdbx_seq_one_letter_code
_entity_poly.pdbx_strand_id
1 'polypeptide(L)'
;TILLVPLVVYYAYDLPDISNLEQNNTKSTIMVMAQNGDVISTYGNVYGEWLDYQEIPINHIEAVIAIEDKRFFDHSGLDLRGLARAIVSNLIAGRMVEGGSTISQQLAKNLYLSAERTFKRKVQELLLSFWLEMKLSKQEILAVYLNRAYFGSGAYGIDAASRTIFGHSA
;
A
#
# COMPACT_ATOMS: atom_id res chain seq x y z
N THR A 1 6.32 29.79 7.54
CA THR A 1 5.75 29.49 6.19
C THR A 1 6.82 29.57 5.09
N ILE A 2 7.76 30.52 5.14
CA ILE A 2 8.78 30.75 4.09
C ILE A 2 9.81 29.61 3.97
N LEU A 3 10.16 28.92 5.05
CA LEU A 3 11.13 27.81 5.05
C LEU A 3 10.53 26.47 4.57
N LEU A 4 9.21 26.33 4.57
CA LEU A 4 8.53 25.08 4.23
C LEU A 4 8.49 24.84 2.71
N VAL A 5 8.35 25.92 1.93
CA VAL A 5 8.30 25.83 0.46
C VAL A 5 9.61 25.31 -0.14
N PRO A 6 10.81 25.87 0.19
CA PRO A 6 12.06 25.34 -0.35
C PRO A 6 12.34 23.91 0.12
N LEU A 7 11.92 23.52 1.31
CA LEU A 7 12.04 22.16 1.81
C LEU A 7 11.17 21.18 0.99
N VAL A 8 9.93 21.56 0.71
CA VAL A 8 9.02 20.78 -0.14
C VAL A 8 9.58 20.64 -1.55
N VAL A 9 10.07 21.74 -2.15
CA VAL A 9 10.69 21.73 -3.49
C VAL A 9 11.93 20.84 -3.51
N TYR A 10 12.79 20.92 -2.49
CA TYR A 10 13.99 20.08 -2.38
C TYR A 10 13.63 18.57 -2.35
N TYR A 11 12.62 18.18 -1.58
CA TYR A 11 12.20 16.78 -1.51
C TYR A 11 11.38 16.33 -2.73
N ALA A 12 10.69 17.27 -3.40
CA ALA A 12 9.96 16.99 -4.62
C ALA A 12 10.87 16.79 -5.84
N TYR A 13 12.06 17.42 -5.85
CA TYR A 13 13.01 17.29 -6.94
C TYR A 13 13.57 15.85 -7.10
N ASP A 14 13.63 15.11 -6.01
CA ASP A 14 14.16 13.74 -5.94
C ASP A 14 13.04 12.69 -5.88
N LEU A 15 11.84 13.04 -6.38
CA LEU A 15 10.75 12.06 -6.50
C LEU A 15 11.02 11.10 -7.66
N PRO A 16 10.70 9.82 -7.50
CA PRO A 16 10.80 8.84 -8.58
C PRO A 16 9.83 9.16 -9.71
N ASP A 17 10.14 8.70 -10.91
CA ASP A 17 9.22 8.78 -12.06
C ASP A 17 7.98 7.92 -11.79
N ILE A 18 6.84 8.58 -11.78
CA ILE A 18 5.53 8.02 -11.42
C ILE A 18 4.61 7.84 -12.64
N SER A 19 5.15 8.01 -13.86
CA SER A 19 4.36 7.96 -15.09
C SER A 19 3.81 6.57 -15.43
N ASN A 20 4.39 5.48 -14.85
CA ASN A 20 4.06 4.10 -15.20
C ASN A 20 3.59 3.30 -13.97
N LEU A 21 2.33 3.50 -13.54
CA LEU A 21 1.71 2.73 -12.44
C LEU A 21 1.61 1.24 -12.75
N GLU A 22 1.39 0.87 -14.02
CA GLU A 22 1.18 -0.52 -14.44
C GLU A 22 2.48 -1.33 -14.57
N GLN A 23 3.62 -0.70 -14.88
CA GLN A 23 4.87 -1.41 -15.18
C GLN A 23 5.83 -1.59 -14.00
N ASN A 24 5.65 -0.89 -12.88
CA ASN A 24 6.59 -0.93 -11.77
C ASN A 24 6.35 -2.11 -10.82
N ASN A 25 7.22 -3.12 -10.97
CA ASN A 25 7.52 -4.20 -10.02
C ASN A 25 6.63 -5.45 -9.98
N THR A 26 6.48 -6.13 -11.09
CA THR A 26 6.37 -7.59 -11.04
C THR A 26 7.78 -8.18 -10.88
N LYS A 27 8.23 -8.42 -9.66
CA LYS A 27 9.41 -9.27 -9.44
C LYS A 27 9.05 -10.66 -9.94
N SER A 28 9.88 -11.22 -10.81
CA SER A 28 9.62 -12.53 -11.42
C SER A 28 9.46 -13.60 -10.33
N THR A 29 8.38 -14.35 -10.40
CA THR A 29 8.14 -15.57 -9.60
C THR A 29 8.55 -16.77 -10.43
N ILE A 30 9.32 -17.67 -9.86
CA ILE A 30 9.68 -18.94 -10.49
C ILE A 30 8.81 -20.03 -9.84
N MET A 31 7.89 -20.58 -10.60
CA MET A 31 7.12 -21.76 -10.17
C MET A 31 7.72 -23.03 -10.80
N VAL A 32 8.05 -24.00 -9.95
CA VAL A 32 8.46 -25.34 -10.37
C VAL A 32 7.22 -26.22 -10.35
N MET A 33 6.84 -26.74 -11.50
CA MET A 33 5.63 -27.53 -11.67
C MET A 33 5.99 -28.99 -12.00
N ALA A 34 5.20 -29.92 -11.49
CA ALA A 34 5.24 -31.31 -11.90
C ALA A 34 4.65 -31.48 -13.33
N GLN A 35 4.90 -32.62 -13.95
CA GLN A 35 4.41 -32.93 -15.30
C GLN A 35 2.86 -32.94 -15.37
N ASN A 36 2.17 -33.18 -14.26
CA ASN A 36 0.72 -33.16 -14.15
C ASN A 36 0.13 -31.75 -13.88
N GLY A 37 0.99 -30.71 -13.81
CA GLY A 37 0.59 -29.34 -13.56
C GLY A 37 0.56 -28.90 -12.08
N ASP A 38 0.85 -29.81 -11.15
CA ASP A 38 0.90 -29.45 -9.73
C ASP A 38 2.13 -28.59 -9.42
N VAL A 39 1.97 -27.57 -8.61
CA VAL A 39 3.07 -26.72 -8.16
C VAL A 39 3.89 -27.46 -7.08
N ILE A 40 5.13 -27.80 -7.40
CA ILE A 40 6.06 -28.45 -6.48
C ILE A 40 6.68 -27.44 -5.52
N SER A 41 7.07 -26.29 -6.05
CA SER A 41 7.73 -25.23 -5.26
C SER A 41 7.61 -23.88 -5.97
N THR A 42 7.59 -22.81 -5.19
CA THR A 42 7.59 -21.43 -5.66
C THR A 42 8.78 -20.70 -5.08
N TYR A 43 9.61 -20.07 -5.94
CA TYR A 43 10.75 -19.26 -5.54
C TYR A 43 10.50 -17.79 -5.90
N GLY A 44 10.66 -16.92 -4.91
CA GLY A 44 10.40 -15.49 -5.02
C GLY A 44 9.05 -15.10 -4.42
N ASN A 45 8.59 -13.91 -4.79
CA ASN A 45 7.30 -13.39 -4.31
C ASN A 45 6.16 -13.96 -5.14
N VAL A 46 5.09 -14.38 -4.48
CA VAL A 46 3.87 -14.87 -5.15
C VAL A 46 2.99 -13.65 -5.44
N TYR A 47 2.71 -13.43 -6.72
CA TYR A 47 1.73 -12.44 -7.18
C TYR A 47 0.51 -13.18 -7.70
N GLY A 48 -0.67 -12.75 -7.27
CA GLY A 48 -1.95 -13.25 -7.76
C GLY A 48 -2.40 -12.55 -9.02
N GLU A 49 -3.59 -12.87 -9.47
CA GLU A 49 -4.26 -12.15 -10.54
C GLU A 49 -4.59 -10.73 -10.09
N TRP A 50 -4.57 -9.79 -11.04
CA TRP A 50 -5.01 -8.42 -10.77
C TRP A 50 -6.53 -8.41 -10.69
N LEU A 51 -7.07 -7.88 -9.62
CA LEU A 51 -8.51 -7.73 -9.43
C LEU A 51 -8.89 -6.25 -9.54
N ASP A 52 -9.85 -5.94 -10.39
CA ASP A 52 -10.46 -4.63 -10.41
C ASP A 52 -11.28 -4.39 -9.14
N TYR A 53 -11.54 -3.12 -8.80
CA TYR A 53 -12.25 -2.79 -7.54
C TYR A 53 -13.58 -3.53 -7.39
N GLN A 54 -14.32 -3.73 -8.48
CA GLN A 54 -15.61 -4.43 -8.50
C GLN A 54 -15.50 -5.94 -8.29
N GLU A 55 -14.33 -6.51 -8.55
CA GLU A 55 -14.05 -7.95 -8.40
C GLU A 55 -13.60 -8.28 -6.97
N ILE A 56 -13.12 -7.28 -6.22
CA ILE A 56 -12.67 -7.47 -4.84
C ILE A 56 -13.88 -7.61 -3.91
N PRO A 57 -13.99 -8.71 -3.14
CA PRO A 57 -15.11 -8.88 -2.22
C PRO A 57 -15.21 -7.74 -1.22
N ILE A 58 -16.42 -7.21 -1.03
CA ILE A 58 -16.67 -6.03 -0.18
C ILE A 58 -16.15 -6.21 1.24
N ASN A 59 -16.25 -7.42 1.80
CA ASN A 59 -15.77 -7.71 3.14
C ASN A 59 -14.25 -7.49 3.30
N HIS A 60 -13.46 -7.74 2.25
CA HIS A 60 -12.02 -7.49 2.26
C HIS A 60 -11.73 -5.98 2.24
N ILE A 61 -12.46 -5.24 1.44
CA ILE A 61 -12.37 -3.78 1.38
C ILE A 61 -12.68 -3.17 2.75
N GLU A 62 -13.81 -3.57 3.34
CA GLU A 62 -14.24 -3.08 4.65
C GLU A 62 -13.26 -3.44 5.76
N ALA A 63 -12.73 -4.67 5.76
CA ALA A 63 -11.73 -5.11 6.74
C ALA A 63 -10.44 -4.29 6.67
N VAL A 64 -9.93 -4.05 5.46
CA VAL A 64 -8.71 -3.26 5.26
C VAL A 64 -8.94 -1.80 5.69
N ILE A 65 -10.04 -1.18 5.28
CA ILE A 65 -10.39 0.18 5.68
C ILE A 65 -10.53 0.28 7.20
N ALA A 66 -11.20 -0.68 7.83
CA ALA A 66 -11.41 -0.68 9.28
C ALA A 66 -10.12 -0.76 10.08
N ILE A 67 -9.10 -1.44 9.56
CA ILE A 67 -7.82 -1.66 10.25
C ILE A 67 -6.82 -0.58 9.90
N GLU A 68 -6.65 -0.28 8.62
CA GLU A 68 -5.56 0.56 8.11
C GLU A 68 -5.92 2.05 8.09
N ASP A 69 -7.15 2.38 7.70
CA ASP A 69 -7.55 3.77 7.47
C ASP A 69 -9.07 3.95 7.53
N LYS A 70 -9.62 3.98 8.75
CA LYS A 70 -11.09 4.04 8.99
C LYS A 70 -11.81 5.20 8.29
N ARG A 71 -11.08 6.22 7.93
CA ARG A 71 -11.62 7.43 7.32
C ARG A 71 -11.10 7.66 5.90
N PHE A 72 -10.69 6.58 5.25
CA PHE A 72 -10.08 6.62 3.92
C PHE A 72 -10.87 7.48 2.92
N PHE A 73 -12.19 7.40 2.93
CA PHE A 73 -13.05 8.17 2.02
C PHE A 73 -13.25 9.63 2.43
N ASP A 74 -12.85 10.04 3.64
CA ASP A 74 -13.10 11.37 4.21
C ASP A 74 -11.92 12.34 4.09
N HIS A 75 -10.77 11.90 3.58
CA HIS A 75 -9.57 12.72 3.46
C HIS A 75 -8.89 12.54 2.10
N SER A 76 -7.94 13.42 1.76
CA SER A 76 -7.19 13.40 0.49
C SER A 76 -5.70 13.15 0.76
N GLY A 77 -5.33 11.91 1.09
CA GLY A 77 -3.93 11.48 1.29
C GLY A 77 -3.40 11.63 2.72
N LEU A 78 -3.94 12.54 3.54
CA LEU A 78 -3.56 12.72 4.93
C LEU A 78 -4.79 12.81 5.85
N ASP A 79 -4.87 11.95 6.86
CA ASP A 79 -5.88 12.02 7.91
C ASP A 79 -5.30 12.64 9.19
N LEU A 80 -5.45 13.97 9.34
CA LEU A 80 -5.00 14.69 10.55
C LEU A 80 -5.71 14.23 11.82
N ARG A 81 -7.00 13.86 11.73
CA ARG A 81 -7.77 13.38 12.89
C ARG A 81 -7.34 11.98 13.30
N GLY A 82 -7.13 11.09 12.31
CA GLY A 82 -6.58 9.75 12.55
C GLY A 82 -5.17 9.81 13.15
N LEU A 83 -4.31 10.68 12.62
CA LEU A 83 -2.97 10.90 13.15
C LEU A 83 -3.00 11.40 14.61
N ALA A 84 -3.84 12.39 14.92
CA ALA A 84 -3.98 12.91 16.28
C ALA A 84 -4.50 11.81 17.23
N ARG A 85 -5.49 11.03 16.82
CA ARG A 85 -6.00 9.89 17.58
C ARG A 85 -4.89 8.86 17.84
N ALA A 86 -4.15 8.45 16.82
CA ALA A 86 -3.04 7.49 16.94
C ALA A 86 -1.96 7.98 17.91
N ILE A 87 -1.60 9.26 17.87
CA ILE A 87 -0.65 9.86 18.83
C ILE A 87 -1.18 9.73 20.25
N VAL A 88 -2.42 10.12 20.52
CA VAL A 88 -3.04 10.03 21.85
C VAL A 88 -3.11 8.58 22.33
N SER A 89 -3.59 7.65 21.49
CA SER A 89 -3.67 6.23 21.82
C SER A 89 -2.30 5.64 22.19
N ASN A 90 -1.26 5.97 21.42
CA ASN A 90 0.10 5.49 21.66
C ASN A 90 0.71 6.09 22.94
N LEU A 91 0.44 7.37 23.24
CA LEU A 91 0.88 8.01 24.47
C LEU A 91 0.22 7.38 25.70
N ILE A 92 -1.10 7.14 25.65
CA ILE A 92 -1.84 6.51 26.76
C ILE A 92 -1.36 5.06 26.97
N ALA A 93 -1.13 4.33 25.89
CA ALA A 93 -0.69 2.93 25.97
C ALA A 93 0.81 2.78 26.32
N GLY A 94 1.62 3.85 26.27
CA GLY A 94 3.07 3.79 26.46
C GLY A 94 3.83 2.97 25.40
N ARG A 95 3.16 2.59 24.31
CA ARG A 95 3.72 1.81 23.19
C ARG A 95 2.94 2.08 21.91
N MET A 96 3.52 1.69 20.78
CA MET A 96 2.84 1.78 19.48
C MET A 96 1.69 0.75 19.41
N VAL A 97 0.46 1.21 19.46
CA VAL A 97 -0.77 0.38 19.34
C VAL A 97 -1.59 0.76 18.11
N GLU A 98 -1.41 1.94 17.55
CA GLU A 98 -2.14 2.43 16.37
C GLU A 98 -1.19 3.15 15.42
N GLY A 99 -1.30 2.86 14.12
CA GLY A 99 -0.61 3.56 13.05
C GLY A 99 -1.36 4.84 12.64
N GLY A 100 -0.62 5.87 12.25
CA GLY A 100 -1.21 7.12 11.75
C GLY A 100 -0.99 7.36 10.26
N SER A 101 -0.56 6.35 9.50
CA SER A 101 -0.36 6.46 8.04
C SER A 101 -1.60 6.02 7.30
N THR A 102 -2.00 6.78 6.27
CA THR A 102 -3.14 6.46 5.42
C THR A 102 -2.83 5.36 4.40
N ILE A 103 -3.85 4.74 3.81
CA ILE A 103 -3.70 3.79 2.70
C ILE A 103 -2.95 4.42 1.52
N SER A 104 -3.24 5.68 1.17
CA SER A 104 -2.55 6.40 0.08
C SER A 104 -1.05 6.59 0.38
N GLN A 105 -0.68 6.88 1.64
CA GLN A 105 0.73 6.97 2.05
C GLN A 105 1.43 5.61 2.01
N GLN A 106 0.75 4.55 2.45
CA GLN A 106 1.29 3.19 2.38
C GLN A 106 1.48 2.75 0.93
N LEU A 107 0.52 3.05 0.06
CA LEU A 107 0.62 2.78 -1.37
C LEU A 107 1.80 3.52 -2.00
N ALA A 108 1.93 4.82 -1.74
CA ALA A 108 3.06 5.64 -2.22
C ALA A 108 4.41 5.03 -1.81
N LYS A 109 4.53 4.62 -0.54
CA LYS A 109 5.71 3.93 -0.02
C LYS A 109 5.98 2.62 -0.78
N ASN A 110 4.97 1.79 -0.96
CA ASN A 110 5.13 0.45 -1.55
C ASN A 110 5.49 0.50 -3.04
N LEU A 111 5.00 1.51 -3.77
CA LEU A 111 5.24 1.64 -5.21
C LEU A 111 6.55 2.32 -5.55
N TYR A 112 6.94 3.33 -4.79
CA TYR A 112 7.94 4.31 -5.25
C TYR A 112 9.14 4.49 -4.33
N LEU A 113 9.07 4.04 -3.06
CA LEU A 113 10.09 4.39 -2.08
C LEU A 113 10.85 3.18 -1.55
N SER A 114 12.08 3.43 -1.10
CA SER A 114 12.91 2.41 -0.46
C SER A 114 12.41 2.02 0.93
N ALA A 115 12.89 0.88 1.44
CA ALA A 115 12.55 0.40 2.78
C ALA A 115 13.18 1.23 3.93
N GLU A 116 14.10 2.16 3.62
CA GLU A 116 14.79 2.97 4.63
C GLU A 116 13.82 3.88 5.39
N ARG A 117 13.95 3.90 6.73
CA ARG A 117 13.10 4.71 7.61
C ARG A 117 13.73 6.08 7.85
N THR A 118 13.61 7.00 6.90
CA THR A 118 14.14 8.35 6.98
C THR A 118 13.02 9.40 7.02
N PHE A 119 13.31 10.58 7.58
CA PHE A 119 12.38 11.72 7.53
C PHE A 119 12.12 12.15 6.08
N LYS A 120 13.17 12.16 5.23
CA LYS A 120 13.08 12.42 3.79
C LYS A 120 11.99 11.55 3.16
N ARG A 121 12.08 10.23 3.37
CA ARG A 121 11.11 9.28 2.85
C ARG A 121 9.68 9.58 3.33
N LYS A 122 9.51 9.98 4.60
CA LYS A 122 8.17 10.29 5.12
C LYS A 122 7.55 11.54 4.47
N VAL A 123 8.35 12.55 4.15
CA VAL A 123 7.91 13.72 3.37
C VAL A 123 7.56 13.31 1.94
N GLN A 124 8.38 12.47 1.31
CA GLN A 124 8.11 11.96 -0.04
C GLN A 124 6.83 11.10 -0.08
N GLU A 125 6.59 10.23 0.92
CA GLU A 125 5.33 9.50 1.06
C GLU A 125 4.12 10.44 1.05
N LEU A 126 4.19 11.53 1.81
CA LEU A 126 3.11 12.49 1.90
C LEU A 126 2.87 13.21 0.55
N LEU A 127 3.93 13.66 -0.11
CA LEU A 127 3.83 14.33 -1.42
C LEU A 127 3.24 13.38 -2.48
N LEU A 128 3.74 12.14 -2.53
CA LEU A 128 3.24 11.13 -3.45
C LEU A 128 1.81 10.71 -3.14
N SER A 129 1.41 10.65 -1.86
CA SER A 129 0.02 10.35 -1.50
C SER A 129 -0.95 11.43 -1.99
N PHE A 130 -0.60 12.70 -1.89
CA PHE A 130 -1.40 13.78 -2.48
C PHE A 130 -1.47 13.69 -4.00
N TRP A 131 -0.35 13.35 -4.65
CA TRP A 131 -0.34 13.17 -6.09
C TRP A 131 -1.23 12.01 -6.54
N LEU A 132 -1.17 10.86 -5.84
CA LEU A 132 -2.04 9.71 -6.10
C LEU A 132 -3.53 10.10 -5.97
N GLU A 133 -3.90 10.82 -4.93
CA GLU A 133 -5.28 11.29 -4.70
C GLU A 133 -5.76 12.31 -5.72
N MET A 134 -4.85 13.04 -6.37
CA MET A 134 -5.20 13.94 -7.49
C MET A 134 -5.39 13.18 -8.81
N LYS A 135 -4.74 12.03 -8.98
CA LYS A 135 -4.73 11.27 -10.24
C LYS A 135 -5.71 10.11 -10.27
N LEU A 136 -5.97 9.50 -9.14
CA LEU A 136 -6.76 8.29 -8.98
C LEU A 136 -7.96 8.55 -8.07
N SER A 137 -9.06 7.91 -8.39
CA SER A 137 -10.20 7.83 -7.47
C SER A 137 -9.87 6.98 -6.24
N LYS A 138 -10.65 7.12 -5.18
CA LYS A 138 -10.52 6.29 -3.98
C LYS A 138 -10.61 4.79 -4.27
N GLN A 139 -11.49 4.42 -5.18
CA GLN A 139 -11.66 3.01 -5.59
C GLN A 139 -10.43 2.49 -6.32
N GLU A 140 -9.84 3.27 -7.23
CA GLU A 140 -8.59 2.92 -7.92
C GLU A 140 -7.42 2.82 -6.94
N ILE A 141 -7.29 3.73 -5.98
CA ILE A 141 -6.25 3.66 -4.93
C ILE A 141 -6.39 2.36 -4.13
N LEU A 142 -7.61 2.00 -3.72
CA LEU A 142 -7.86 0.75 -2.99
C LEU A 142 -7.56 -0.49 -3.83
N ALA A 143 -7.97 -0.51 -5.10
CA ALA A 143 -7.67 -1.62 -6.00
C ALA A 143 -6.15 -1.80 -6.14
N VAL A 144 -5.42 -0.72 -6.44
CA VAL A 144 -3.95 -0.78 -6.53
C VAL A 144 -3.32 -1.22 -5.21
N TYR A 145 -3.79 -0.68 -4.08
CA TYR A 145 -3.29 -1.04 -2.76
C TYR A 145 -3.48 -2.54 -2.48
N LEU A 146 -4.69 -3.07 -2.68
CA LEU A 146 -5.01 -4.47 -2.41
C LEU A 146 -4.30 -5.44 -3.36
N ASN A 147 -4.01 -5.03 -4.60
CA ASN A 147 -3.23 -5.84 -5.54
C ASN A 147 -1.71 -5.79 -5.29
N ARG A 148 -1.20 -4.82 -4.52
CA ARG A 148 0.24 -4.60 -4.30
C ARG A 148 0.70 -4.80 -2.87
N ALA A 149 -0.21 -4.77 -1.90
CA ALA A 149 0.14 -4.92 -0.48
C ALA A 149 0.71 -6.30 -0.20
N TYR A 150 1.67 -6.34 0.73
CA TYR A 150 2.21 -7.59 1.24
C TYR A 150 1.32 -8.12 2.38
N PHE A 151 0.79 -9.31 2.20
CA PHE A 151 -0.12 -9.95 3.16
C PHE A 151 0.53 -11.05 4.02
N GLY A 152 1.84 -11.21 3.92
CA GLY A 152 2.56 -12.27 4.63
C GLY A 152 2.82 -13.51 3.75
N SER A 153 3.61 -14.46 4.27
CA SER A 153 3.92 -15.74 3.60
C SER A 153 4.43 -15.61 2.14
N GLY A 154 5.08 -14.48 1.82
CA GLY A 154 5.55 -14.21 0.46
C GLY A 154 4.47 -13.75 -0.51
N ALA A 155 3.21 -13.62 -0.08
CA ALA A 155 2.08 -13.25 -0.92
C ALA A 155 1.97 -11.72 -1.07
N TYR A 156 1.97 -11.26 -2.32
CA TYR A 156 1.72 -9.88 -2.70
C TYR A 156 0.41 -9.80 -3.49
N GLY A 157 -0.48 -8.95 -3.02
CA GLY A 157 -1.85 -8.83 -3.55
C GLY A 157 -2.82 -9.79 -2.88
N ILE A 158 -4.08 -9.35 -2.87
CA ILE A 158 -5.16 -10.04 -2.15
C ILE A 158 -5.47 -11.41 -2.74
N ASP A 159 -5.39 -11.58 -4.06
CA ASP A 159 -5.62 -12.87 -4.71
C ASP A 159 -4.52 -13.88 -4.36
N ALA A 160 -3.24 -13.47 -4.41
CA ALA A 160 -2.14 -14.32 -3.97
C ALA A 160 -2.29 -14.72 -2.49
N ALA A 161 -2.70 -13.79 -1.64
CA ALA A 161 -2.93 -14.04 -0.22
C ALA A 161 -4.08 -15.05 -0.02
N SER A 162 -5.19 -14.87 -0.73
CA SER A 162 -6.34 -15.79 -0.68
C SER A 162 -5.94 -17.20 -1.11
N ARG A 163 -5.26 -17.35 -2.23
CA ARG A 163 -4.76 -18.66 -2.72
C ARG A 163 -3.78 -19.29 -1.75
N THR A 164 -2.88 -18.50 -1.13
CA THR A 164 -1.88 -19.01 -0.20
C THR A 164 -2.49 -19.46 1.13
N ILE A 165 -3.48 -18.73 1.64
CA ILE A 165 -4.06 -18.95 2.98
C ILE A 165 -5.27 -19.87 2.91
N PHE A 166 -6.14 -19.69 1.92
CA PHE A 166 -7.42 -20.38 1.82
C PHE A 166 -7.50 -21.39 0.66
N GLY A 167 -6.52 -21.41 -0.26
CA GLY A 167 -6.45 -22.35 -1.37
C GLY A 167 -7.32 -21.99 -2.58
N HIS A 168 -7.94 -20.84 -2.61
CA HIS A 168 -8.78 -20.37 -3.72
C HIS A 168 -8.58 -18.86 -3.98
N SER A 169 -9.01 -18.37 -5.13
CA SER A 169 -9.00 -16.95 -5.49
C SER A 169 -9.83 -16.11 -4.52
N ALA A 170 -9.48 -14.83 -4.41
CA ALA A 170 -10.19 -13.87 -3.56
C ALA A 170 -11.61 -13.58 -4.05
#